data_6c6de03d53bed0e5dda8aacb0f3f9ea5
#
_entry.id   6c6de03d53bed0e5dda8aacb0f3f9ea5
#
_cell.length_a   1.000
_cell.length_b   1.000
_cell.length_c   1.000
_cell.angle_alpha   90.00
_cell.angle_beta   90.00
_cell.angle_gamma   90.00
#
_symmetry.space_group_name_H-M   'P 1'
#
loop_
_entity.id
_entity.type
_entity.pdbx_description
1 polymer ?
#
loop_
_entity_poly.entity_id
_entity_poly.type
_entity_poly.pdbx_seq_one_letter_code
_entity_poly.pdbx_strand_id
1 'polypeptide(L)'
;MTDKKITSENNYNHLPDFSEDYKFLDFENTIQDISEKINALKNSAIESTEVNEQILALRKERDAEAKKIYSRLSTWQTVQVARHPQRPHTLDFIDSIFDEFDEMHGDRQFGDDAAIIGGIGYLETIPVMIIGHEKGRDTEEKVRRNFGMPQPEGYRKAKRLMHFAEQFSLPVITFIDTAGAYPGVEGEERGQSEAIARNLAVMSELKTPIIIVVTGEGGSGGALAISVGDHISMLQYATYSVASPEACASIIWRTADITAKFLAIASL
;
A
#
# COMPACT_ATOMS: atom_id res chain seq x y z
N MET A 1 7.97 -11.90 -29.56
CA MET A 1 7.94 -10.44 -29.73
C MET A 1 6.52 -10.05 -30.10
N THR A 2 5.72 -9.78 -29.14
CA THR A 2 4.34 -9.27 -29.32
C THR A 2 4.31 -7.90 -28.69
N ASP A 3 4.30 -6.89 -29.58
CA ASP A 3 4.14 -5.48 -29.23
C ASP A 3 2.89 -5.29 -28.36
N LYS A 4 3.03 -5.20 -27.04
CA LYS A 4 2.06 -4.53 -26.20
C LYS A 4 2.21 -3.02 -26.44
N LYS A 5 1.57 -2.51 -27.50
CA LYS A 5 1.31 -1.08 -27.61
C LYS A 5 0.53 -0.67 -26.37
N ILE A 6 1.19 0.07 -25.49
CA ILE A 6 0.50 0.88 -24.48
C ILE A 6 -0.21 1.98 -25.30
N THR A 7 -1.45 1.72 -25.66
CA THR A 7 -2.33 2.74 -26.20
C THR A 7 -2.71 3.66 -25.05
N SER A 8 -2.08 4.82 -25.01
CA SER A 8 -2.35 5.94 -24.10
C SER A 8 -3.70 6.62 -24.39
N GLU A 9 -4.76 5.85 -24.49
CA GLU A 9 -6.16 6.31 -24.56
C GLU A 9 -7.03 5.37 -23.75
N ASN A 10 -6.67 5.13 -22.47
CA ASN A 10 -7.66 4.68 -21.51
C ASN A 10 -8.47 5.91 -21.10
N ASN A 11 -9.53 6.21 -21.87
CA ASN A 11 -10.65 7.04 -21.43
C ASN A 11 -11.32 6.34 -20.23
N TYR A 12 -10.75 6.47 -19.04
CA TYR A 12 -11.44 6.17 -17.78
C TYR A 12 -12.50 7.26 -17.55
N ASN A 13 -13.53 7.27 -18.41
CA ASN A 13 -14.66 8.16 -18.23
C ASN A 13 -15.54 7.77 -17.04
N HIS A 14 -15.35 6.55 -16.51
CA HIS A 14 -16.13 6.00 -15.40
C HIS A 14 -15.27 5.11 -14.49
N LEU A 15 -15.60 5.07 -13.20
CA LEU A 15 -15.03 4.09 -12.29
C LEU A 15 -15.33 2.66 -12.80
N PRO A 16 -14.43 1.70 -12.59
CA PRO A 16 -14.69 0.30 -12.93
C PRO A 16 -15.93 -0.21 -12.16
N ASP A 17 -16.58 -1.23 -12.68
CA ASP A 17 -17.63 -1.88 -11.93
C ASP A 17 -17.00 -2.68 -10.79
N PHE A 18 -17.56 -2.53 -9.60
CA PHE A 18 -17.09 -3.24 -8.42
C PHE A 18 -17.53 -4.71 -8.47
N SER A 19 -16.64 -5.60 -8.04
CA SER A 19 -16.96 -7.01 -7.86
C SER A 19 -17.98 -7.21 -6.72
N GLU A 20 -18.67 -8.34 -6.70
CA GLU A 20 -19.66 -8.64 -5.66
C GLU A 20 -19.05 -8.73 -4.24
N ASP A 21 -17.76 -9.05 -4.15
CA ASP A 21 -17.00 -9.15 -2.92
C ASP A 21 -16.30 -7.84 -2.51
N TYR A 22 -16.51 -6.73 -3.26
CA TYR A 22 -15.94 -5.44 -2.92
C TYR A 22 -16.48 -4.93 -1.58
N LYS A 23 -15.59 -4.52 -0.70
CA LYS A 23 -15.92 -4.06 0.65
C LYS A 23 -15.99 -2.55 0.70
N PHE A 24 -17.20 -2.01 0.62
CA PHE A 24 -17.41 -0.58 0.78
C PHE A 24 -17.15 -0.14 2.23
N LEU A 25 -16.59 1.06 2.38
CA LEU A 25 -16.46 1.73 3.67
C LEU A 25 -17.79 2.41 4.04
N ASP A 26 -18.04 2.64 5.33
CA ASP A 26 -19.33 3.17 5.81
C ASP A 26 -19.76 4.47 5.13
N PHE A 27 -18.82 5.31 4.74
CA PHE A 27 -19.11 6.58 4.06
C PHE A 27 -19.34 6.41 2.55
N GLU A 28 -19.19 5.22 2.00
CA GLU A 28 -19.40 4.87 0.59
C GLU A 28 -20.78 4.25 0.32
N ASN A 29 -21.68 4.20 1.31
CA ASN A 29 -22.98 3.54 1.18
C ASN A 29 -23.76 3.97 -0.07
N THR A 30 -23.74 5.26 -0.42
CA THR A 30 -24.41 5.75 -1.65
C THR A 30 -23.77 5.16 -2.92
N ILE A 31 -22.46 5.01 -2.95
CA ILE A 31 -21.73 4.38 -4.07
C ILE A 31 -22.09 2.90 -4.13
N GLN A 32 -22.19 2.24 -2.99
CA GLN A 32 -22.62 0.85 -2.87
C GLN A 32 -24.04 0.66 -3.45
N ASP A 33 -25.01 1.44 -2.99
CA ASP A 33 -26.41 1.35 -3.44
C ASP A 33 -26.54 1.50 -4.96
N ILE A 34 -25.78 2.43 -5.56
CA ILE A 34 -25.80 2.63 -7.01
C ILE A 34 -25.12 1.45 -7.72
N SER A 35 -24.02 0.92 -7.17
CA SER A 35 -23.30 -0.22 -7.75
C SER A 35 -24.14 -1.50 -7.72
N GLU A 36 -24.90 -1.73 -6.66
CA GLU A 36 -25.83 -2.85 -6.55
C GLU A 36 -26.95 -2.75 -7.60
N LYS A 37 -27.48 -1.56 -7.86
CA LYS A 37 -28.45 -1.34 -8.95
C LYS A 37 -27.85 -1.64 -10.32
N ILE A 38 -26.61 -1.22 -10.58
CA ILE A 38 -25.90 -1.52 -11.83
C ILE A 38 -25.74 -3.04 -11.99
N ASN A 39 -25.30 -3.74 -10.94
CA ASN A 39 -25.12 -5.19 -10.96
C ASN A 39 -26.47 -5.92 -11.17
N ALA A 40 -27.53 -5.48 -10.53
CA ALA A 40 -28.88 -6.05 -10.72
C ALA A 40 -29.36 -5.91 -12.18
N LEU A 41 -29.15 -4.75 -12.81
CA LEU A 41 -29.48 -4.54 -14.22
C LEU A 41 -28.64 -5.41 -15.17
N LYS A 42 -27.35 -5.57 -14.90
CA LYS A 42 -26.47 -6.44 -15.68
C LYS A 42 -26.83 -7.93 -15.59
N ASN A 43 -27.25 -8.36 -14.40
CA ASN A 43 -27.65 -9.74 -14.15
C ASN A 43 -29.08 -10.01 -14.62
N SER A 44 -29.86 -8.99 -15.02
CA SER A 44 -31.13 -9.18 -15.65
C SER A 44 -30.95 -9.75 -17.06
N ALA A 45 -31.69 -10.81 -17.42
CA ALA A 45 -31.62 -11.47 -18.72
C ALA A 45 -32.12 -10.60 -19.91
N ILE A 46 -32.36 -9.30 -19.69
CA ILE A 46 -32.90 -8.38 -20.67
C ILE A 46 -31.77 -7.52 -21.23
N GLU A 47 -31.23 -7.90 -22.36
CA GLU A 47 -30.35 -7.03 -23.16
C GLU A 47 -31.22 -6.11 -24.02
N SER A 48 -31.38 -4.86 -23.58
CA SER A 48 -32.05 -3.83 -24.38
C SER A 48 -31.26 -2.53 -24.38
N THR A 49 -31.46 -1.70 -25.39
CA THR A 49 -30.84 -0.37 -25.47
C THR A 49 -31.20 0.48 -24.25
N GLU A 50 -32.44 0.35 -23.77
CA GLU A 50 -32.94 1.07 -22.59
C GLU A 50 -32.20 0.66 -21.31
N VAL A 51 -31.90 -0.63 -21.11
CA VAL A 51 -31.11 -1.12 -19.97
C VAL A 51 -29.66 -0.59 -20.03
N ASN A 52 -29.07 -0.58 -21.20
CA ASN A 52 -27.71 -0.03 -21.38
C ASN A 52 -27.66 1.47 -21.10
N GLU A 53 -28.66 2.24 -21.51
CA GLU A 53 -28.79 3.66 -21.20
C GLU A 53 -28.96 3.91 -19.69
N GLN A 54 -29.77 3.08 -19.00
CA GLN A 54 -29.94 3.15 -17.55
C GLN A 54 -28.62 2.84 -16.81
N ILE A 55 -27.89 1.81 -17.22
CA ILE A 55 -26.57 1.48 -16.63
C ILE A 55 -25.60 2.65 -16.84
N LEU A 56 -25.56 3.26 -18.01
CA LEU A 56 -24.70 4.40 -18.28
C LEU A 56 -25.06 5.62 -17.42
N ALA A 57 -26.34 5.89 -17.23
CA ALA A 57 -26.81 6.96 -16.34
C ALA A 57 -26.41 6.71 -14.88
N LEU A 58 -26.59 5.49 -14.37
CA LEU A 58 -26.19 5.11 -13.03
C LEU A 58 -24.66 5.17 -12.82
N ARG A 59 -23.85 4.80 -13.82
CA ARG A 59 -22.40 4.96 -13.75
C ARG A 59 -21.99 6.43 -13.61
N LYS A 60 -22.62 7.32 -14.38
CA LYS A 60 -22.36 8.78 -14.26
C LYS A 60 -22.76 9.32 -12.88
N GLU A 61 -23.89 8.88 -12.35
CA GLU A 61 -24.33 9.24 -11.00
C GLU A 61 -23.35 8.75 -9.94
N ARG A 62 -22.93 7.48 -10.02
CA ARG A 62 -21.94 6.87 -9.13
C ARG A 62 -20.62 7.64 -9.13
N ASP A 63 -20.10 7.97 -10.30
CA ASP A 63 -18.83 8.68 -10.47
C ASP A 63 -18.91 10.10 -9.91
N ALA A 64 -20.05 10.78 -10.09
CA ALA A 64 -20.27 12.10 -9.52
C ALA A 64 -20.34 12.06 -7.99
N GLU A 65 -21.03 11.07 -7.42
CA GLU A 65 -21.11 10.89 -5.97
C GLU A 65 -19.76 10.48 -5.37
N ALA A 66 -19.02 9.57 -6.03
CA ALA A 66 -17.66 9.23 -5.63
C ALA A 66 -16.75 10.46 -5.62
N LYS A 67 -16.77 11.27 -6.68
CA LYS A 67 -15.97 12.51 -6.73
C LYS A 67 -16.34 13.46 -5.60
N LYS A 68 -17.61 13.58 -5.26
CA LYS A 68 -18.09 14.45 -4.17
C LYS A 68 -17.62 13.93 -2.81
N ILE A 69 -17.75 12.63 -2.54
CA ILE A 69 -17.31 12.00 -1.28
C ILE A 69 -15.79 12.13 -1.15
N TYR A 70 -15.04 11.69 -2.15
CA TYR A 70 -13.58 11.63 -2.09
C TYR A 70 -12.90 13.01 -2.13
N SER A 71 -13.58 14.05 -2.59
CA SER A 71 -13.08 15.43 -2.51
C SER A 71 -13.20 16.05 -1.11
N ARG A 72 -13.87 15.40 -0.16
CA ARG A 72 -14.16 15.94 1.17
C ARG A 72 -13.91 14.94 2.30
N LEU A 73 -13.04 13.96 2.05
CA LEU A 73 -12.69 12.99 3.08
C LEU A 73 -12.13 13.69 4.33
N SER A 74 -12.62 13.28 5.50
CA SER A 74 -11.96 13.61 6.75
C SER A 74 -10.61 12.88 6.85
N THR A 75 -9.74 13.33 7.74
CA THR A 75 -8.45 12.66 8.00
C THR A 75 -8.63 11.19 8.37
N TRP A 76 -9.66 10.88 9.18
CA TRP A 76 -9.97 9.49 9.54
C TRP A 76 -10.42 8.67 8.32
N GLN A 77 -11.28 9.21 7.48
CA GLN A 77 -11.69 8.53 6.25
C GLN A 77 -10.50 8.29 5.30
N THR A 78 -9.56 9.23 5.22
CA THR A 78 -8.31 9.03 4.47
C THR A 78 -7.50 7.86 5.02
N VAL A 79 -7.39 7.72 6.35
CA VAL A 79 -6.73 6.56 6.98
C VAL A 79 -7.47 5.25 6.65
N GLN A 80 -8.81 5.26 6.69
CA GLN A 80 -9.60 4.08 6.31
C GLN A 80 -9.37 3.68 4.84
N VAL A 81 -9.30 4.65 3.92
CA VAL A 81 -8.97 4.40 2.50
C VAL A 81 -7.53 3.86 2.36
N ALA A 82 -6.55 4.43 3.08
CA ALA A 82 -5.18 3.92 3.07
C ALA A 82 -5.09 2.46 3.53
N ARG A 83 -5.96 2.05 4.45
CA ARG A 83 -6.05 0.70 5.03
C ARG A 83 -7.06 -0.21 4.34
N HIS A 84 -7.67 0.25 3.24
CA HIS A 84 -8.72 -0.53 2.57
C HIS A 84 -8.21 -1.93 2.21
N PRO A 85 -8.93 -3.02 2.56
CA PRO A 85 -8.44 -4.39 2.40
C PRO A 85 -8.19 -4.81 0.95
N GLN A 86 -8.79 -4.11 0.00
CA GLN A 86 -8.62 -4.35 -1.44
C GLN A 86 -7.77 -3.26 -2.13
N ARG A 87 -7.09 -2.40 -1.35
CA ARG A 87 -6.06 -1.52 -1.89
C ARG A 87 -4.91 -2.36 -2.44
N PRO A 88 -4.31 -1.98 -3.58
CA PRO A 88 -3.16 -2.70 -4.12
C PRO A 88 -2.01 -2.78 -3.12
N HIS A 89 -1.41 -3.96 -2.98
CA HIS A 89 -0.24 -4.22 -2.15
C HIS A 89 1.04 -4.24 -2.99
N THR A 90 2.19 -4.41 -2.37
CA THR A 90 3.49 -4.43 -3.06
C THR A 90 3.56 -5.45 -4.19
N LEU A 91 3.06 -6.66 -3.99
CA LEU A 91 3.05 -7.70 -5.03
C LEU A 91 2.18 -7.30 -6.23
N ASP A 92 1.04 -6.64 -6.03
CA ASP A 92 0.21 -6.15 -7.14
C ASP A 92 0.95 -5.09 -7.99
N PHE A 93 1.71 -4.21 -7.32
CA PHE A 93 2.55 -3.23 -8.03
C PHE A 93 3.70 -3.90 -8.78
N ILE A 94 4.33 -4.91 -8.17
CA ILE A 94 5.38 -5.69 -8.82
C ILE A 94 4.85 -6.34 -10.09
N ASP A 95 3.75 -7.08 -10.01
CA ASP A 95 3.15 -7.78 -11.15
C ASP A 95 2.66 -6.84 -12.25
N SER A 96 2.29 -5.60 -11.89
CA SER A 96 1.74 -4.64 -12.86
C SER A 96 2.78 -3.76 -13.53
N ILE A 97 3.91 -3.49 -12.88
CA ILE A 97 4.89 -2.47 -13.29
C ILE A 97 6.18 -3.10 -13.81
N PHE A 98 6.60 -4.22 -13.22
CA PHE A 98 7.91 -4.80 -13.50
C PHE A 98 7.80 -6.10 -14.30
N ASP A 99 8.79 -6.36 -15.11
CA ASP A 99 8.99 -7.63 -15.78
C ASP A 99 10.04 -8.48 -15.02
N GLU A 100 9.91 -9.80 -15.06
CA GLU A 100 10.91 -10.76 -14.56
C GLU A 100 11.35 -10.50 -13.11
N PHE A 101 10.41 -10.54 -12.16
CA PHE A 101 10.76 -10.34 -10.75
C PHE A 101 11.30 -11.63 -10.11
N ASP A 102 12.56 -11.59 -9.67
CA ASP A 102 13.24 -12.63 -8.91
C ASP A 102 13.33 -12.26 -7.43
N GLU A 103 12.52 -12.89 -6.57
CA GLU A 103 12.50 -12.64 -5.14
C GLU A 103 13.74 -13.19 -4.43
N MET A 104 14.32 -12.39 -3.54
CA MET A 104 15.52 -12.71 -2.76
C MET A 104 15.22 -12.78 -1.26
N HIS A 105 15.30 -13.98 -0.69
CA HIS A 105 14.91 -14.28 0.69
C HIS A 105 16.07 -14.20 1.70
N GLY A 106 15.70 -13.96 2.96
CA GLY A 106 16.54 -14.10 4.15
C GLY A 106 17.53 -12.99 4.42
N ASP A 107 17.83 -12.81 5.69
CA ASP A 107 18.77 -11.77 6.19
C ASP A 107 20.23 -12.23 6.24
N ARG A 108 20.51 -13.51 6.04
CA ARG A 108 21.84 -14.16 6.18
C ARG A 108 22.38 -14.16 7.62
N GLN A 109 21.51 -13.99 8.62
CA GLN A 109 21.86 -13.99 10.03
C GLN A 109 20.96 -14.90 10.85
N PHE A 110 19.63 -14.64 10.82
CA PHE A 110 18.66 -15.36 11.62
C PHE A 110 17.61 -16.09 10.77
N GLY A 111 16.99 -15.39 9.82
CA GLY A 111 15.90 -16.00 9.04
C GLY A 111 15.41 -15.14 7.91
N ASP A 112 14.20 -15.47 7.43
CA ASP A 112 13.46 -14.64 6.49
C ASP A 112 12.26 -14.02 7.18
N ASP A 113 11.80 -12.88 6.66
CA ASP A 113 10.58 -12.23 7.09
C ASP A 113 9.72 -11.92 5.86
N ALA A 114 8.56 -12.56 5.81
CA ALA A 114 7.62 -12.43 4.70
C ALA A 114 6.88 -11.07 4.67
N ALA A 115 7.02 -10.24 5.72
CA ALA A 115 6.48 -8.87 5.73
C ALA A 115 7.28 -7.90 4.85
N ILE A 116 8.52 -8.25 4.47
CA ILE A 116 9.32 -7.54 3.46
C ILE A 116 9.46 -8.44 2.23
N ILE A 117 9.02 -7.95 1.10
CA ILE A 117 9.32 -8.49 -0.22
C ILE A 117 10.52 -7.74 -0.76
N GLY A 118 11.46 -8.44 -1.39
CA GLY A 118 12.57 -7.78 -2.06
C GLY A 118 13.25 -8.68 -3.08
N GLY A 119 13.69 -8.08 -4.17
CA GLY A 119 14.29 -8.81 -5.29
C GLY A 119 14.65 -7.90 -6.44
N ILE A 120 15.06 -8.50 -7.54
CA ILE A 120 15.43 -7.81 -8.78
C ILE A 120 14.29 -7.99 -9.78
N GLY A 121 13.93 -6.90 -10.46
CA GLY A 121 13.01 -6.89 -11.57
C GLY A 121 13.44 -5.89 -12.62
N TYR A 122 12.72 -5.81 -13.72
CA TYR A 122 13.01 -4.85 -14.77
C TYR A 122 11.89 -3.84 -14.88
N LEU A 123 12.24 -2.55 -14.78
CA LEU A 123 11.37 -1.44 -15.15
C LEU A 123 11.67 -1.12 -16.61
N GLU A 124 10.82 -1.59 -17.53
CA GLU A 124 11.09 -1.62 -18.96
C GLU A 124 12.38 -2.42 -19.26
N THR A 125 13.50 -1.74 -19.52
CA THR A 125 14.80 -2.34 -19.80
C THR A 125 15.83 -2.14 -18.69
N ILE A 126 15.45 -1.47 -17.62
CA ILE A 126 16.36 -1.08 -16.54
C ILE A 126 16.22 -2.09 -15.40
N PRO A 127 17.28 -2.85 -15.05
CA PRO A 127 17.24 -3.69 -13.86
C PRO A 127 17.23 -2.81 -12.61
N VAL A 128 16.35 -3.12 -11.67
CA VAL A 128 16.16 -2.37 -10.42
C VAL A 128 16.07 -3.32 -9.23
N MET A 129 16.49 -2.85 -8.07
CA MET A 129 16.21 -3.51 -6.80
C MET A 129 14.87 -3.02 -6.26
N ILE A 130 13.96 -3.94 -6.00
CA ILE A 130 12.63 -3.65 -5.47
C ILE A 130 12.58 -4.14 -4.03
N ILE A 131 12.08 -3.31 -3.12
CA ILE A 131 11.89 -3.65 -1.70
C ILE A 131 10.55 -3.08 -1.25
N GLY A 132 9.72 -3.83 -0.55
CA GLY A 132 8.44 -3.28 -0.09
C GLY A 132 7.79 -4.07 1.04
N HIS A 133 6.86 -3.42 1.72
CA HIS A 133 6.02 -4.06 2.72
C HIS A 133 4.90 -4.85 2.07
N GLU A 134 4.63 -6.04 2.58
CA GLU A 134 3.52 -6.87 2.10
C GLU A 134 2.64 -7.32 3.26
N LYS A 135 1.35 -6.98 3.19
CA LYS A 135 0.36 -7.25 4.25
C LYS A 135 -0.31 -8.62 4.13
N GLY A 136 -0.37 -9.16 2.92
CA GLY A 136 -1.15 -10.37 2.60
C GLY A 136 -2.64 -10.09 2.38
N ARG A 137 -3.31 -10.99 1.64
CA ARG A 137 -4.72 -10.82 1.22
C ARG A 137 -5.69 -11.54 2.15
N ASP A 138 -5.46 -12.80 2.40
CA ASP A 138 -6.29 -13.61 3.28
C ASP A 138 -5.72 -13.66 4.72
N THR A 139 -6.40 -14.38 5.59
CA THR A 139 -6.03 -14.47 7.00
C THR A 139 -4.69 -15.21 7.20
N GLU A 140 -4.45 -16.26 6.44
CA GLU A 140 -3.22 -17.06 6.54
C GLU A 140 -2.00 -16.24 6.09
N GLU A 141 -2.10 -15.58 4.94
CA GLU A 141 -1.06 -14.68 4.46
C GLU A 141 -0.81 -13.51 5.42
N LYS A 142 -1.85 -12.88 5.94
CA LYS A 142 -1.71 -11.78 6.92
C LYS A 142 -0.96 -12.22 8.17
N VAL A 143 -1.28 -13.38 8.71
CA VAL A 143 -0.56 -13.92 9.87
C VAL A 143 0.89 -14.23 9.50
N ARG A 144 1.15 -14.89 8.38
CA ARG A 144 2.50 -15.20 7.89
C ARG A 144 3.36 -13.96 7.68
N ARG A 145 2.75 -12.85 7.27
CA ARG A 145 3.40 -11.56 6.98
C ARG A 145 3.30 -10.56 8.15
N ASN A 146 2.96 -11.02 9.34
CA ASN A 146 2.76 -10.17 10.53
C ASN A 146 1.91 -8.91 10.22
N PHE A 147 0.89 -9.03 9.37
CA PHE A 147 0.06 -7.91 8.93
C PHE A 147 0.85 -6.75 8.27
N GLY A 148 1.96 -7.07 7.63
CA GLY A 148 2.88 -6.09 7.03
C GLY A 148 3.74 -5.35 8.05
N MET A 149 3.89 -5.86 9.26
CA MET A 149 4.76 -5.33 10.30
C MET A 149 6.07 -6.13 10.36
N PRO A 150 7.17 -5.61 9.79
CA PRO A 150 8.41 -6.37 9.71
C PRO A 150 9.08 -6.59 11.06
N GLN A 151 9.67 -7.75 11.20
CA GLN A 151 10.60 -8.13 12.25
C GLN A 151 12.04 -7.67 11.90
N PRO A 152 13.03 -7.76 12.83
CA PRO A 152 14.40 -7.33 12.57
C PRO A 152 15.03 -7.95 11.33
N GLU A 153 14.74 -9.23 11.05
CA GLU A 153 15.24 -9.95 9.88
C GLU A 153 14.72 -9.40 8.57
N GLY A 154 13.50 -8.82 8.53
CA GLY A 154 12.97 -8.12 7.36
C GLY A 154 13.79 -6.87 7.05
N TYR A 155 14.10 -6.05 8.05
CA TYR A 155 14.95 -4.87 7.87
C TYR A 155 16.40 -5.23 7.52
N ARG A 156 16.96 -6.30 8.12
CA ARG A 156 18.29 -6.79 7.73
C ARG A 156 18.30 -7.36 6.30
N LYS A 157 17.23 -8.02 5.87
CA LYS A 157 17.06 -8.42 4.48
C LYS A 157 17.06 -7.19 3.56
N ALA A 158 16.25 -6.17 3.86
CA ALA A 158 16.24 -4.92 3.11
C ALA A 158 17.63 -4.29 3.02
N LYS A 159 18.37 -4.18 4.14
CA LYS A 159 19.75 -3.69 4.17
C LYS A 159 20.68 -4.48 3.23
N ARG A 160 20.61 -5.80 3.30
CA ARG A 160 21.41 -6.68 2.42
C ARG A 160 21.12 -6.42 0.95
N LEU A 161 19.85 -6.25 0.59
CA LEU A 161 19.42 -5.96 -0.78
C LEU A 161 19.89 -4.58 -1.25
N MET A 162 19.86 -3.57 -0.36
CA MET A 162 20.39 -2.23 -0.65
C MET A 162 21.89 -2.26 -0.95
N HIS A 163 22.68 -2.96 -0.15
CA HIS A 163 24.12 -3.14 -0.44
C HIS A 163 24.37 -3.93 -1.73
N PHE A 164 23.54 -4.93 -2.02
CA PHE A 164 23.60 -5.63 -3.29
C PHE A 164 23.30 -4.68 -4.46
N ALA A 165 22.25 -3.85 -4.33
CA ALA A 165 21.92 -2.85 -5.33
C ALA A 165 23.07 -1.87 -5.59
N GLU A 166 23.72 -1.37 -4.55
CA GLU A 166 24.89 -0.49 -4.67
C GLU A 166 26.03 -1.18 -5.42
N GLN A 167 26.35 -2.44 -5.04
CA GLN A 167 27.43 -3.20 -5.66
C GLN A 167 27.26 -3.36 -7.16
N PHE A 168 26.02 -3.52 -7.63
CA PHE A 168 25.69 -3.71 -9.05
C PHE A 168 25.14 -2.45 -9.70
N SER A 169 25.19 -1.30 -9.02
CA SER A 169 24.67 -0.02 -9.52
C SER A 169 23.21 -0.08 -9.96
N LEU A 170 22.37 -0.84 -9.23
CA LEU A 170 20.93 -0.94 -9.47
C LEU A 170 20.23 0.19 -8.72
N PRO A 171 19.35 0.98 -9.37
CA PRO A 171 18.43 1.85 -8.64
C PRO A 171 17.57 1.04 -7.67
N VAL A 172 17.27 1.62 -6.51
CA VAL A 172 16.39 1.01 -5.51
C VAL A 172 15.01 1.66 -5.58
N ILE A 173 13.96 0.85 -5.64
CA ILE A 173 12.57 1.31 -5.56
C ILE A 173 11.95 0.69 -4.33
N THR A 174 11.40 1.52 -3.43
CA THR A 174 10.74 1.01 -2.23
C THR A 174 9.25 1.30 -2.23
N PHE A 175 8.44 0.32 -1.80
CA PHE A 175 7.00 0.44 -1.62
C PHE A 175 6.66 0.40 -0.13
N ILE A 176 5.98 1.46 0.35
CA ILE A 176 5.69 1.63 1.78
C ILE A 176 4.20 1.38 2.04
N ASP A 177 3.92 0.30 2.76
CA ASP A 177 2.57 0.00 3.26
C ASP A 177 2.64 -0.85 4.54
N THR A 178 2.82 -0.21 5.67
CA THR A 178 2.92 -0.84 7.00
C THR A 178 2.30 0.03 8.09
N ALA A 179 1.67 -0.60 9.07
CA ALA A 179 1.22 0.08 10.30
C ALA A 179 2.40 0.43 11.23
N GLY A 180 3.56 -0.22 11.05
CA GLY A 180 4.76 -0.02 11.87
C GLY A 180 5.65 -1.25 11.89
N ALA A 181 6.70 -1.20 12.70
CA ALA A 181 7.54 -2.35 12.98
C ALA A 181 6.81 -3.35 13.91
N TYR A 182 7.14 -4.63 13.83
CA TYR A 182 6.57 -5.66 14.70
C TYR A 182 6.87 -5.35 16.18
N PRO A 183 5.82 -5.23 17.03
CA PRO A 183 5.98 -4.76 18.40
C PRO A 183 6.19 -5.88 19.43
N GLY A 184 6.36 -7.13 18.99
CA GLY A 184 6.49 -8.28 19.88
C GLY A 184 7.86 -8.35 20.56
N VAL A 185 7.92 -9.10 21.67
CA VAL A 185 9.14 -9.32 22.47
C VAL A 185 10.27 -9.90 21.62
N GLU A 186 9.94 -10.81 20.72
CA GLU A 186 10.90 -11.45 19.81
C GLU A 186 11.58 -10.43 18.88
N GLY A 187 10.87 -9.35 18.51
CA GLY A 187 11.43 -8.25 17.75
C GLY A 187 12.49 -7.49 18.57
N GLU A 188 12.18 -7.19 19.83
CA GLU A 188 13.11 -6.51 20.74
C GLU A 188 14.35 -7.38 21.02
N GLU A 189 14.17 -8.66 21.33
CA GLU A 189 15.25 -9.61 21.59
C GLU A 189 16.23 -9.75 20.42
N ARG A 190 15.72 -9.63 19.17
CA ARG A 190 16.53 -9.72 17.96
C ARG A 190 16.99 -8.37 17.39
N GLY A 191 16.80 -7.27 18.15
CA GLY A 191 17.34 -5.95 17.85
C GLY A 191 16.56 -5.15 16.84
N GLN A 192 15.22 -5.00 17.04
CA GLN A 192 14.33 -4.24 16.15
C GLN A 192 14.80 -2.81 15.90
N SER A 193 15.10 -2.08 16.98
CA SER A 193 15.53 -0.67 16.88
C SER A 193 16.89 -0.52 16.19
N GLU A 194 17.82 -1.45 16.45
CA GLU A 194 19.13 -1.47 15.79
C GLU A 194 18.99 -1.75 14.28
N ALA A 195 18.17 -2.72 13.89
CA ALA A 195 17.95 -3.05 12.49
C ALA A 195 17.34 -1.87 11.70
N ILE A 196 16.39 -1.15 12.30
CA ILE A 196 15.81 0.07 11.74
C ILE A 196 16.88 1.17 11.62
N ALA A 197 17.61 1.46 12.70
CA ALA A 197 18.61 2.53 12.71
C ALA A 197 19.73 2.29 11.70
N ARG A 198 20.15 1.04 11.52
CA ARG A 198 21.16 0.67 10.50
C ARG A 198 20.68 0.92 9.09
N ASN A 199 19.41 0.65 8.82
CA ASN A 199 18.85 0.95 7.49
C ASN A 199 18.87 2.45 7.20
N LEU A 200 18.52 3.30 8.17
CA LEU A 200 18.59 4.75 8.00
C LEU A 200 20.01 5.20 7.64
N ALA A 201 21.02 4.70 8.37
CA ALA A 201 22.42 5.02 8.09
C ALA A 201 22.83 4.55 6.69
N VAL A 202 22.51 3.31 6.31
CA VAL A 202 22.85 2.76 5.00
C VAL A 202 22.20 3.56 3.88
N MET A 203 20.89 3.82 3.97
CA MET A 203 20.17 4.55 2.93
C MET A 203 20.70 5.98 2.75
N SER A 204 21.16 6.63 3.83
CA SER A 204 21.75 7.97 3.74
C SER A 204 23.11 8.02 3.06
N GLU A 205 23.81 6.90 2.94
CA GLU A 205 25.17 6.79 2.37
C GLU A 205 25.20 6.05 1.03
N LEU A 206 24.09 5.41 0.64
CA LEU A 206 23.99 4.56 -0.55
C LEU A 206 24.28 5.37 -1.82
N LYS A 207 25.14 4.86 -2.69
CA LYS A 207 25.58 5.54 -3.92
C LYS A 207 24.77 5.19 -5.16
N THR A 208 23.58 4.67 -4.99
CA THR A 208 22.64 4.40 -6.07
C THR A 208 21.33 5.14 -5.80
N PRO A 209 20.60 5.58 -6.83
CA PRO A 209 19.32 6.27 -6.64
C PRO A 209 18.31 5.45 -5.84
N ILE A 210 17.63 6.10 -4.90
CA ILE A 210 16.56 5.48 -4.10
C ILE A 210 15.27 6.25 -4.35
N ILE A 211 14.27 5.56 -4.90
CA ILE A 211 12.93 6.08 -5.17
C ILE A 211 11.95 5.42 -4.21
N ILE A 212 11.19 6.22 -3.49
CA ILE A 212 10.25 5.76 -2.47
C ILE A 212 8.83 6.06 -2.93
N VAL A 213 7.95 5.07 -2.83
CA VAL A 213 6.53 5.21 -3.12
C VAL A 213 5.71 4.78 -1.91
N VAL A 214 5.03 5.72 -1.27
CA VAL A 214 4.08 5.40 -0.19
C VAL A 214 2.76 5.00 -0.84
N THR A 215 2.44 3.70 -0.78
CA THR A 215 1.30 3.12 -1.49
C THR A 215 0.05 3.00 -0.63
N GLY A 216 0.22 2.90 0.68
CA GLY A 216 -0.88 2.77 1.63
C GLY A 216 -0.58 3.51 2.93
N GLU A 217 -0.35 2.78 4.01
CA GLU A 217 -0.04 3.34 5.33
C GLU A 217 1.47 3.33 5.57
N GLY A 218 2.07 4.49 5.83
CA GLY A 218 3.46 4.64 6.23
C GLY A 218 3.56 4.88 7.74
N GLY A 219 3.65 3.79 8.53
CA GLY A 219 3.62 3.87 9.98
C GLY A 219 4.98 3.84 10.65
N SER A 220 5.29 4.87 11.45
CA SER A 220 6.36 4.89 12.44
C SER A 220 7.75 4.48 11.90
N GLY A 221 8.59 3.91 12.76
CA GLY A 221 9.91 3.38 12.43
C GLY A 221 9.89 2.26 11.40
N GLY A 222 8.77 1.52 11.30
CA GLY A 222 8.59 0.48 10.30
C GLY A 222 8.66 1.00 8.88
N ALA A 223 7.92 2.06 8.61
CA ALA A 223 7.97 2.75 7.32
C ALA A 223 9.32 3.45 7.11
N LEU A 224 9.81 4.15 8.14
CA LEU A 224 11.04 4.93 8.07
C LEU A 224 12.24 4.08 7.67
N ALA A 225 12.29 2.83 8.14
CA ALA A 225 13.41 1.90 7.91
C ALA A 225 13.72 1.58 6.44
N ILE A 226 12.80 1.83 5.53
CA ILE A 226 13.01 1.67 4.08
C ILE A 226 12.53 2.89 3.27
N SER A 227 12.45 4.07 3.90
CA SER A 227 11.91 5.28 3.26
C SER A 227 12.80 6.53 3.38
N VAL A 228 14.11 6.35 3.45
CA VAL A 228 15.09 7.43 3.27
C VAL A 228 15.65 7.35 1.86
N GLY A 229 15.56 8.41 1.06
CA GLY A 229 16.01 8.36 -0.32
C GLY A 229 15.94 9.68 -1.06
N ASP A 230 16.26 9.63 -2.35
CA ASP A 230 16.43 10.82 -3.19
C ASP A 230 15.10 11.41 -3.68
N HIS A 231 14.09 10.55 -3.87
CA HIS A 231 12.77 10.97 -4.30
C HIS A 231 11.68 10.21 -3.56
N ILE A 232 10.69 10.96 -3.04
CA ILE A 232 9.55 10.39 -2.32
C ILE A 232 8.26 10.80 -3.02
N SER A 233 7.47 9.80 -3.39
CA SER A 233 6.12 9.98 -3.91
C SER A 233 5.11 9.31 -2.98
N MET A 234 3.89 9.85 -2.95
CA MET A 234 2.77 9.23 -2.23
C MET A 234 1.60 9.07 -3.17
N LEU A 235 0.97 7.89 -3.14
CA LEU A 235 -0.29 7.71 -3.84
C LEU A 235 -1.40 8.52 -3.16
N GLN A 236 -2.40 8.90 -3.93
CA GLN A 236 -3.58 9.57 -3.39
C GLN A 236 -4.21 8.75 -2.27
N TYR A 237 -4.57 9.40 -1.18
CA TYR A 237 -5.10 8.80 0.05
C TYR A 237 -4.14 7.86 0.81
N ALA A 238 -2.87 7.81 0.45
CA ALA A 238 -1.86 7.21 1.32
C ALA A 238 -1.62 8.12 2.53
N THR A 239 -1.14 7.54 3.62
CA THR A 239 -0.81 8.27 4.86
C THR A 239 0.62 7.99 5.29
N TYR A 240 1.26 8.96 5.94
CA TYR A 240 2.58 8.78 6.53
C TYR A 240 2.62 9.47 7.89
N SER A 241 2.85 8.71 8.96
CA SER A 241 2.75 9.22 10.33
C SER A 241 3.73 8.57 11.29
N VAL A 242 4.12 9.32 12.32
CA VAL A 242 5.02 8.83 13.39
C VAL A 242 4.38 7.73 14.23
N ALA A 243 3.07 7.79 14.42
CA ALA A 243 2.29 6.80 15.17
C ALA A 243 0.91 6.66 14.55
N SER A 244 0.30 5.49 14.69
CA SER A 244 -1.08 5.30 14.25
C SER A 244 -2.05 6.18 15.06
N PRO A 245 -3.22 6.52 14.50
CA PRO A 245 -4.25 7.24 15.24
C PRO A 245 -4.58 6.59 16.58
N GLU A 246 -4.65 5.26 16.61
CA GLU A 246 -4.91 4.45 17.80
C GLU A 246 -3.80 4.61 18.85
N ALA A 247 -2.54 4.54 18.41
CA ALA A 247 -1.39 4.72 19.28
C ALA A 247 -1.37 6.16 19.85
N CYS A 248 -1.63 7.16 19.03
CA CYS A 248 -1.76 8.56 19.48
C CYS A 248 -2.86 8.72 20.53
N ALA A 249 -4.05 8.15 20.32
CA ALA A 249 -5.15 8.20 21.25
C ALA A 249 -4.79 7.53 22.59
N SER A 250 -4.15 6.37 22.54
CA SER A 250 -3.71 5.62 23.70
C SER A 250 -2.64 6.38 24.50
N ILE A 251 -1.65 6.97 23.84
CA ILE A 251 -0.54 7.67 24.50
C ILE A 251 -0.99 8.99 25.09
N ILE A 252 -1.74 9.81 24.32
CA ILE A 252 -2.07 11.17 24.71
C ILE A 252 -3.28 11.21 25.66
N TRP A 253 -4.33 10.44 25.36
CA TRP A 253 -5.59 10.48 26.09
C TRP A 253 -5.89 9.25 26.94
N ARG A 254 -5.07 8.22 26.88
CA ARG A 254 -5.25 6.94 27.59
C ARG A 254 -6.62 6.33 27.34
N THR A 255 -7.10 6.39 26.11
CA THR A 255 -8.40 5.87 25.69
C THR A 255 -8.26 5.06 24.40
N ALA A 256 -9.10 4.02 24.29
CA ALA A 256 -9.24 3.27 23.06
C ALA A 256 -10.24 3.92 22.07
N ASP A 257 -11.00 4.92 22.51
CA ASP A 257 -11.98 5.64 21.69
C ASP A 257 -11.27 6.68 20.81
N ILE A 258 -11.09 6.34 19.55
CA ILE A 258 -10.35 7.10 18.55
C ILE A 258 -11.23 8.17 17.91
N THR A 259 -12.53 7.92 17.81
CA THR A 259 -13.43 8.66 16.93
C THR A 259 -13.64 10.12 17.33
N ALA A 260 -13.74 10.42 18.62
CA ALA A 260 -14.06 11.76 19.09
C ALA A 260 -12.84 12.69 19.18
N LYS A 261 -11.64 12.15 19.36
CA LYS A 261 -10.45 12.93 19.72
C LYS A 261 -9.45 13.08 18.58
N PHE A 262 -9.44 12.14 17.61
CA PHE A 262 -8.60 12.25 16.42
C PHE A 262 -9.05 13.39 15.49
N LEU A 263 -10.34 13.67 15.45
CA LEU A 263 -10.90 14.85 14.76
C LEU A 263 -10.35 16.17 15.32
N ALA A 264 -9.96 16.21 16.60
CA ALA A 264 -9.38 17.39 17.21
C ALA A 264 -7.89 17.60 16.90
N ILE A 265 -7.12 16.55 16.61
CA ILE A 265 -5.70 16.67 16.21
C ILE A 265 -5.58 17.03 14.72
N ALA A 266 -6.48 16.55 13.88
CA ALA A 266 -6.46 16.84 12.45
C ALA A 266 -6.91 18.28 12.11
N SER A 267 -7.38 19.02 13.09
CA SER A 267 -7.78 20.42 12.97
C SER A 267 -6.72 21.41 13.50
N LEU A 268 -5.59 20.92 13.99
CA LEU A 268 -4.38 21.68 14.34
C LEU A 268 -3.36 21.61 13.20
#